data_cb65afd19215fc57b19b1d5a0d05d7ab
#
_entry.id   cb65afd19215fc57b19b1d5a0d05d7ab
#
_cell.length_a   1.000
_cell.length_b   1.000
_cell.length_c   1.000
_cell.angle_alpha   90.00
_cell.angle_beta   90.00
_cell.angle_gamma   90.00
#
_symmetry.space_group_name_H-M   'P 1'
#
loop_
_entity.id
_entity.type
_entity.pdbx_description
1 polymer ?
#
loop_
_entity_poly.entity_id
_entity_poly.type
_entity_poly.pdbx_seq_one_letter_code
_entity_poly.pdbx_strand_id
1 'polypeptide(L)'
;MLSERFTQALTYAHELHATQKRKAGDIPYITHLLGVASIALEYGANEDEAIAALLHDAIEDQGGAATRAEIRRRFGDYVTAIVDGCTDADTTPKPPWKPRKEAYIAHIPTASPEVLLVSAADKLHNVRSILKDYRMIGDAVWERFHGGKEGTLWYYRSLVDAFLKNQLTPLVEELERVVSELEILAGYKK
;
A
#
# COMPACT_ATOMS: atom_id res chain seq x y z
N MET A 1 -20.78 0.64 10.67
CA MET A 1 -21.17 -0.57 9.92
C MET A 1 -20.97 -0.27 8.44
N LEU A 2 -20.48 -1.23 7.66
CA LEU A 2 -20.32 -1.08 6.22
C LEU A 2 -21.68 -1.14 5.52
N SER A 3 -21.88 -0.26 4.54
CA SER A 3 -23.12 -0.13 3.76
C SER A 3 -22.96 -0.70 2.35
N GLU A 4 -23.98 -0.52 1.52
CA GLU A 4 -23.94 -0.87 0.08
C GLU A 4 -22.83 -0.13 -0.67
N ARG A 5 -22.39 1.05 -0.21
CA ARG A 5 -21.25 1.77 -0.81
C ARG A 5 -19.96 0.95 -0.76
N PHE A 6 -19.71 0.25 0.35
CA PHE A 6 -18.55 -0.63 0.45
C PHE A 6 -18.64 -1.82 -0.51
N THR A 7 -19.82 -2.41 -0.66
CA THR A 7 -20.06 -3.50 -1.65
C THR A 7 -19.79 -3.01 -3.08
N GLN A 8 -20.25 -1.81 -3.41
CA GLN A 8 -19.99 -1.19 -4.72
C GLN A 8 -18.47 -0.93 -4.93
N ALA A 9 -17.76 -0.48 -3.90
CA ALA A 9 -16.31 -0.28 -3.97
C ALA A 9 -15.55 -1.60 -4.17
N LEU A 10 -15.96 -2.66 -3.46
CA LEU A 10 -15.38 -4.00 -3.63
C LEU A 10 -15.59 -4.55 -5.05
N THR A 11 -16.80 -4.40 -5.58
CA THR A 11 -17.10 -4.81 -6.96
C THR A 11 -16.24 -4.02 -7.95
N TYR A 12 -16.18 -2.71 -7.80
CA TYR A 12 -15.40 -1.84 -8.68
C TYR A 12 -13.89 -2.13 -8.61
N ALA A 13 -13.34 -2.34 -7.40
CA ALA A 13 -11.95 -2.73 -7.23
C ALA A 13 -11.65 -4.08 -7.92
N HIS A 14 -12.56 -5.05 -7.80
CA HIS A 14 -12.42 -6.33 -8.49
C HIS A 14 -12.44 -6.19 -10.01
N GLU A 15 -13.37 -5.40 -10.57
CA GLU A 15 -13.47 -5.13 -12.01
C GLU A 15 -12.20 -4.47 -12.56
N LEU A 16 -11.70 -3.42 -11.88
CA LEU A 16 -10.48 -2.71 -12.27
C LEU A 16 -9.25 -3.61 -12.32
N HIS A 17 -9.11 -4.51 -11.35
CA HIS A 17 -7.94 -5.36 -11.19
C HIS A 17 -8.18 -6.82 -11.63
N ALA A 18 -9.24 -7.10 -12.41
CA ALA A 18 -9.68 -8.47 -12.74
C ALA A 18 -8.59 -9.33 -13.41
N THR A 19 -7.70 -8.73 -14.20
CA THR A 19 -6.61 -9.43 -14.89
C THR A 19 -5.24 -9.24 -14.24
N GLN A 20 -5.16 -8.37 -13.23
CA GLN A 20 -3.90 -8.06 -12.58
C GLN A 20 -3.51 -9.14 -11.57
N LYS A 21 -2.22 -9.44 -11.51
CA LYS A 21 -1.63 -10.41 -10.58
C LYS A 21 -0.57 -9.73 -9.71
N ARG A 22 -0.35 -10.29 -8.53
CA ARG A 22 0.77 -9.93 -7.65
C ARG A 22 2.10 -10.31 -8.31
N LYS A 23 3.18 -9.60 -7.97
CA LYS A 23 4.54 -9.86 -8.50
C LYS A 23 5.06 -11.28 -8.24
N ALA A 24 4.45 -12.00 -7.33
CA ALA A 24 4.83 -13.34 -6.92
C ALA A 24 3.84 -14.39 -7.44
N GLY A 25 3.83 -14.63 -8.76
CA GLY A 25 3.09 -15.75 -9.37
C GLY A 25 1.64 -15.41 -9.75
N ASP A 26 0.78 -16.44 -9.70
CA ASP A 26 -0.60 -16.35 -10.21
C ASP A 26 -1.63 -15.83 -9.20
N ILE A 27 -1.19 -15.16 -8.13
CA ILE A 27 -2.09 -14.64 -7.08
C ILE A 27 -2.87 -13.45 -7.65
N PRO A 28 -4.22 -13.49 -7.67
CA PRO A 28 -5.04 -12.36 -8.12
C PRO A 28 -4.79 -11.11 -7.27
N TYR A 29 -4.73 -9.92 -7.91
CA TYR A 29 -4.41 -8.68 -7.22
C TYR A 29 -5.43 -8.30 -6.14
N ILE A 30 -6.69 -8.69 -6.33
CA ILE A 30 -7.77 -8.47 -5.35
C ILE A 30 -7.42 -8.98 -3.94
N THR A 31 -6.57 -10.01 -3.82
CA THR A 31 -6.13 -10.53 -2.50
C THR A 31 -5.37 -9.48 -1.71
N HIS A 32 -4.64 -8.59 -2.38
CA HIS A 32 -3.96 -7.46 -1.76
C HIS A 32 -4.96 -6.41 -1.29
N LEU A 33 -5.86 -6.00 -2.16
CA LEU A 33 -6.86 -4.97 -1.85
C LEU A 33 -7.75 -5.36 -0.67
N LEU A 34 -8.20 -6.62 -0.65
CA LEU A 34 -8.93 -7.19 0.49
C LEU A 34 -8.09 -7.21 1.78
N GLY A 35 -6.82 -7.60 1.67
CA GLY A 35 -5.91 -7.61 2.81
C GLY A 35 -5.67 -6.23 3.39
N VAL A 36 -5.47 -5.22 2.54
CA VAL A 36 -5.31 -3.82 2.98
C VAL A 36 -6.56 -3.29 3.63
N ALA A 37 -7.75 -3.52 3.03
CA ALA A 37 -9.02 -3.10 3.60
C ALA A 37 -9.31 -3.80 4.95
N SER A 38 -9.00 -5.11 5.07
CA SER A 38 -9.12 -5.84 6.33
C SER A 38 -8.25 -5.24 7.43
N ILE A 39 -6.96 -4.99 7.14
CA ILE A 39 -6.03 -4.37 8.08
C ILE A 39 -6.54 -2.98 8.49
N ALA A 40 -6.92 -2.12 7.53
CA ALA A 40 -7.44 -0.79 7.84
C ALA A 40 -8.65 -0.86 8.80
N LEU A 41 -9.61 -1.75 8.54
CA LEU A 41 -10.78 -1.96 9.39
C LEU A 41 -10.42 -2.47 10.79
N GLU A 42 -9.47 -3.40 10.92
CA GLU A 42 -8.97 -3.92 12.20
C GLU A 42 -8.34 -2.81 13.05
N TYR A 43 -7.73 -1.82 12.41
CA TYR A 43 -7.11 -0.66 13.07
C TYR A 43 -8.00 0.59 13.10
N GLY A 44 -9.33 0.41 12.95
CA GLY A 44 -10.32 1.44 13.25
C GLY A 44 -10.77 2.31 12.09
N ALA A 45 -10.47 1.93 10.84
CA ALA A 45 -10.97 2.63 9.67
C ALA A 45 -12.50 2.76 9.67
N ASN A 46 -12.99 3.93 9.31
CA ASN A 46 -14.39 4.13 8.96
C ASN A 46 -14.69 3.59 7.54
N GLU A 47 -15.95 3.68 7.09
CA GLU A 47 -16.35 3.14 5.79
C GLU A 47 -15.62 3.81 4.62
N ASP A 48 -15.43 5.14 4.64
CA ASP A 48 -14.77 5.88 3.56
C ASP A 48 -13.28 5.51 3.45
N GLU A 49 -12.61 5.34 4.59
CA GLU A 49 -11.23 4.86 4.66
C GLU A 49 -11.08 3.42 4.19
N ALA A 50 -12.06 2.55 4.52
CA ALA A 50 -12.09 1.18 4.04
C ALA A 50 -12.34 1.09 2.53
N ILE A 51 -13.19 1.96 1.97
CA ILE A 51 -13.41 2.12 0.53
C ILE A 51 -12.11 2.61 -0.13
N ALA A 52 -11.45 3.62 0.45
CA ALA A 52 -10.17 4.09 -0.05
C ALA A 52 -9.09 3.00 -0.01
N ALA A 53 -9.07 2.16 1.02
CA ALA A 53 -8.17 1.01 1.13
C ALA A 53 -8.39 -0.03 0.03
N LEU A 54 -9.64 -0.28 -0.39
CA LEU A 54 -9.95 -1.14 -1.56
C LEU A 54 -9.46 -0.54 -2.88
N LEU A 55 -9.42 0.79 -2.99
CA LEU A 55 -9.16 1.52 -4.22
C LEU A 55 -7.78 2.19 -4.27
N HIS A 56 -6.93 2.00 -3.26
CA HIS A 56 -5.70 2.77 -3.08
C HIS A 56 -4.71 2.68 -4.25
N ASP A 57 -4.69 1.55 -4.97
CA ASP A 57 -3.84 1.34 -6.16
C ASP A 57 -4.56 1.61 -7.49
N ALA A 58 -5.86 1.94 -7.45
CA ALA A 58 -6.69 2.05 -8.66
C ALA A 58 -6.21 3.18 -9.60
N ILE A 59 -5.85 4.33 -9.05
CA ILE A 59 -5.36 5.47 -9.85
C ILE A 59 -3.98 5.16 -10.44
N GLU A 60 -3.08 4.59 -9.63
CA GLU A 60 -1.71 4.29 -10.05
C GLU A 60 -1.65 3.22 -11.14
N ASP A 61 -2.48 2.19 -11.04
CA ASP A 61 -2.37 0.98 -11.86
C ASP A 61 -3.45 0.84 -12.95
N GLN A 62 -4.59 1.54 -12.83
CA GLN A 62 -5.78 1.26 -13.63
C GLN A 62 -6.42 2.51 -14.25
N GLY A 63 -5.62 3.38 -14.88
CA GLY A 63 -6.17 4.44 -15.77
C GLY A 63 -5.99 5.89 -15.30
N GLY A 64 -5.26 6.14 -14.23
CA GLY A 64 -4.82 7.50 -13.86
C GLY A 64 -5.99 8.47 -13.65
N ALA A 65 -5.98 9.59 -14.40
CA ALA A 65 -6.96 10.66 -14.25
C ALA A 65 -8.42 10.23 -14.53
N ALA A 66 -8.65 9.28 -15.44
CA ALA A 66 -10.00 8.78 -15.73
C ALA A 66 -10.54 7.97 -14.54
N THR A 67 -9.73 7.11 -13.95
CA THR A 67 -10.09 6.33 -12.76
C THR A 67 -10.30 7.25 -11.55
N ARG A 68 -9.46 8.28 -11.37
CA ARG A 68 -9.65 9.32 -10.34
C ARG A 68 -11.02 9.99 -10.47
N ALA A 69 -11.41 10.41 -11.67
CA ALA A 69 -12.71 11.04 -11.91
C ALA A 69 -13.88 10.10 -11.58
N GLU A 70 -13.75 8.81 -11.90
CA GLU A 70 -14.79 7.82 -11.62
C GLU A 70 -14.89 7.48 -10.11
N ILE A 71 -13.77 7.39 -9.40
CA ILE A 71 -13.75 7.24 -7.93
C ILE A 71 -14.48 8.44 -7.29
N ARG A 72 -14.14 9.67 -7.72
CA ARG A 72 -14.81 10.89 -7.24
C ARG A 72 -16.32 10.86 -7.47
N ARG A 73 -16.74 10.45 -8.65
CA ARG A 73 -18.15 10.37 -9.01
C ARG A 73 -18.91 9.35 -8.16
N ARG A 74 -18.31 8.19 -7.86
CA ARG A 74 -18.96 7.07 -7.12
C ARG A 74 -18.91 7.26 -5.61
N PHE A 75 -17.76 7.72 -5.10
CA PHE A 75 -17.46 7.66 -3.67
C PHE A 75 -17.19 9.03 -3.04
N GLY A 76 -17.10 10.09 -3.85
CA GLY A 76 -16.95 11.48 -3.38
C GLY A 76 -15.50 11.94 -3.25
N ASP A 77 -15.36 13.24 -2.96
CA ASP A 77 -14.07 13.91 -2.86
C ASP A 77 -13.20 13.38 -1.71
N TYR A 78 -13.80 13.02 -0.58
CA TYR A 78 -13.06 12.55 0.59
C TYR A 78 -12.33 11.22 0.34
N VAL A 79 -13.04 10.22 -0.20
CA VAL A 79 -12.42 8.94 -0.61
C VAL A 79 -11.34 9.18 -1.66
N THR A 80 -11.61 10.04 -2.65
CA THR A 80 -10.65 10.36 -3.71
C THR A 80 -9.38 10.98 -3.16
N ALA A 81 -9.49 11.91 -2.19
CA ALA A 81 -8.34 12.55 -1.56
C ALA A 81 -7.45 11.54 -0.80
N ILE A 82 -8.05 10.54 -0.14
CA ILE A 82 -7.30 9.48 0.53
C ILE A 82 -6.55 8.62 -0.50
N VAL A 83 -7.23 8.21 -1.59
CA VAL A 83 -6.60 7.42 -2.67
C VAL A 83 -5.46 8.20 -3.34
N ASP A 84 -5.67 9.50 -3.63
CA ASP A 84 -4.62 10.38 -4.16
C ASP A 84 -3.40 10.44 -3.24
N GLY A 85 -3.62 10.56 -1.93
CA GLY A 85 -2.54 10.57 -0.92
C GLY A 85 -1.77 9.25 -0.83
N CYS A 86 -2.37 8.14 -1.24
CA CYS A 86 -1.72 6.82 -1.30
C CYS A 86 -1.01 6.57 -2.64
N THR A 87 -1.31 7.35 -3.68
CA THR A 87 -0.80 7.18 -5.03
C THR A 87 0.66 7.63 -5.14
N ASP A 88 1.54 6.75 -5.54
CA ASP A 88 2.98 6.99 -5.68
C ASP A 88 3.33 7.71 -7.01
N ALA A 89 2.63 7.38 -8.10
CA ALA A 89 2.70 8.09 -9.38
C ALA A 89 1.47 7.81 -10.23
N ASP A 90 0.94 8.84 -10.88
CA ASP A 90 -0.22 8.76 -11.78
C ASP A 90 0.13 9.09 -13.25
N THR A 91 1.43 9.17 -13.56
CA THR A 91 1.95 9.48 -14.90
C THR A 91 2.50 8.26 -15.60
N THR A 92 2.37 8.23 -16.94
CA THR A 92 2.97 7.18 -17.78
C THR A 92 3.89 7.84 -18.82
N PRO A 93 5.18 7.45 -18.90
CA PRO A 93 5.85 6.46 -18.05
C PRO A 93 6.02 6.93 -16.60
N LYS A 94 6.00 5.97 -15.65
CA LYS A 94 6.28 6.28 -14.24
C LYS A 94 7.71 6.83 -14.08
N PRO A 95 7.95 7.80 -13.18
CA PRO A 95 9.30 8.28 -12.87
C PRO A 95 10.24 7.16 -12.40
N PRO A 96 11.58 7.37 -12.42
CA PRO A 96 12.55 6.40 -11.91
C PRO A 96 12.22 5.95 -10.48
N TRP A 97 12.50 4.67 -10.19
CA TRP A 97 12.06 4.03 -8.93
C TRP A 97 12.54 4.79 -7.68
N LYS A 98 13.83 5.10 -7.59
CA LYS A 98 14.42 5.70 -6.37
C LYS A 98 13.88 7.09 -6.07
N PRO A 99 13.89 8.07 -6.99
CA PRO A 99 13.31 9.40 -6.75
C PRO A 99 11.83 9.35 -6.38
N ARG A 100 11.06 8.45 -6.99
CA ARG A 100 9.65 8.27 -6.71
C ARG A 100 9.44 7.77 -5.26
N LYS A 101 10.24 6.79 -4.81
CA LYS A 101 10.17 6.30 -3.42
C LYS A 101 10.62 7.35 -2.41
N GLU A 102 11.63 8.14 -2.72
CA GLU A 102 12.07 9.28 -1.90
C GLU A 102 10.97 10.33 -1.76
N ALA A 103 10.29 10.67 -2.84
CA ALA A 103 9.16 11.62 -2.81
C ALA A 103 8.00 11.10 -1.96
N TYR A 104 7.65 9.82 -2.09
CA TYR A 104 6.61 9.19 -1.28
C TYR A 104 6.96 9.19 0.22
N ILE A 105 8.20 8.80 0.58
CA ILE A 105 8.68 8.85 1.97
C ILE A 105 8.60 10.28 2.53
N ALA A 106 9.00 11.28 1.74
CA ALA A 106 8.97 12.69 2.15
C ALA A 106 7.54 13.23 2.35
N HIS A 107 6.55 12.66 1.67
CA HIS A 107 5.14 13.03 1.82
C HIS A 107 4.53 12.53 3.14
N ILE A 108 4.91 11.34 3.62
CA ILE A 108 4.31 10.68 4.80
C ILE A 108 4.21 11.60 6.03
N PRO A 109 5.25 12.36 6.45
CA PRO A 109 5.14 13.21 7.64
C PRO A 109 4.09 14.32 7.56
N THR A 110 3.61 14.66 6.37
CA THR A 110 2.62 15.73 6.12
C THR A 110 1.27 15.21 5.68
N ALA A 111 1.13 13.90 5.52
CA ALA A 111 -0.13 13.27 5.10
C ALA A 111 -1.20 13.34 6.19
N SER A 112 -2.47 13.33 5.78
CA SER A 112 -3.60 13.31 6.71
C SER A 112 -3.68 11.97 7.46
N PRO A 113 -4.33 11.92 8.64
CA PRO A 113 -4.46 10.67 9.42
C PRO A 113 -5.06 9.52 8.62
N GLU A 114 -6.02 9.79 7.75
CA GLU A 114 -6.69 8.79 6.92
C GLU A 114 -5.75 8.21 5.86
N VAL A 115 -4.95 9.07 5.23
CA VAL A 115 -3.89 8.65 4.28
C VAL A 115 -2.84 7.81 5.01
N LEU A 116 -2.44 8.22 6.22
CA LEU A 116 -1.47 7.48 7.03
C LEU A 116 -2.00 6.08 7.38
N LEU A 117 -3.27 5.97 7.77
CA LEU A 117 -3.91 4.68 8.10
C LEU A 117 -3.89 3.74 6.88
N VAL A 118 -4.39 4.19 5.74
CA VAL A 118 -4.45 3.36 4.52
C VAL A 118 -3.05 3.02 4.00
N SER A 119 -2.14 4.00 3.97
CA SER A 119 -0.75 3.77 3.56
C SER A 119 -0.03 2.77 4.47
N ALA A 120 -0.18 2.87 5.79
CA ALA A 120 0.45 1.93 6.72
C ALA A 120 -0.14 0.52 6.57
N ALA A 121 -1.45 0.39 6.34
CA ALA A 121 -2.11 -0.89 6.08
C ALA A 121 -1.59 -1.55 4.79
N ASP A 122 -1.43 -0.77 3.71
CA ASP A 122 -0.81 -1.24 2.46
C ASP A 122 0.63 -1.73 2.71
N LYS A 123 1.44 -0.92 3.36
CA LYS A 123 2.85 -1.27 3.60
C LYS A 123 2.99 -2.48 4.51
N LEU A 124 2.13 -2.62 5.53
CA LEU A 124 2.09 -3.81 6.37
C LEU A 124 1.70 -5.06 5.58
N HIS A 125 0.65 -5.00 4.75
CA HIS A 125 0.25 -6.13 3.92
C HIS A 125 1.37 -6.53 2.95
N ASN A 126 2.02 -5.56 2.32
CA ASN A 126 3.12 -5.80 1.39
C ASN A 126 4.34 -6.42 2.08
N VAL A 127 4.80 -5.88 3.22
CA VAL A 127 5.98 -6.43 3.92
C VAL A 127 5.70 -7.81 4.51
N ARG A 128 4.48 -8.09 4.99
CA ARG A 128 4.06 -9.45 5.40
C ARG A 128 4.16 -10.45 4.24
N SER A 129 3.77 -10.03 3.04
CA SER A 129 3.90 -10.87 1.85
C SER A 129 5.37 -11.13 1.50
N ILE A 130 6.23 -10.11 1.59
CA ILE A 130 7.67 -10.26 1.37
C ILE A 130 8.28 -11.20 2.42
N LEU A 131 7.97 -11.01 3.68
CA LEU A 131 8.46 -11.85 4.78
C LEU A 131 8.06 -13.32 4.61
N LYS A 132 6.79 -13.57 4.24
CA LYS A 132 6.29 -14.91 3.92
C LYS A 132 7.09 -15.54 2.78
N ASP A 133 7.27 -14.81 1.69
CA ASP A 133 7.98 -15.31 0.52
C ASP A 133 9.48 -15.48 0.79
N TYR A 134 10.10 -14.57 1.55
CA TYR A 134 11.50 -14.70 1.99
C TYR A 134 11.74 -15.99 2.80
N ARG A 135 10.82 -16.32 3.71
CA ARG A 135 10.88 -17.58 4.47
C ARG A 135 10.79 -18.84 3.58
N MET A 136 10.14 -18.72 2.42
CA MET A 136 9.97 -19.85 1.50
C MET A 136 11.13 -20.00 0.52
N ILE A 137 11.66 -18.90 -0.02
CA ILE A 137 12.61 -18.91 -1.14
C ILE A 137 13.91 -18.13 -0.87
N GLY A 138 14.07 -17.57 0.33
CA GLY A 138 15.29 -16.82 0.70
C GLY A 138 15.52 -15.60 -0.20
N ASP A 139 16.79 -15.32 -0.46
CA ASP A 139 17.21 -14.13 -1.22
C ASP A 139 16.68 -14.09 -2.67
N ALA A 140 16.21 -15.19 -3.24
CA ALA A 140 15.56 -15.18 -4.55
C ALA A 140 14.31 -14.29 -4.62
N VAL A 141 13.69 -13.94 -3.49
CA VAL A 141 12.56 -13.01 -3.44
C VAL A 141 12.93 -11.62 -3.98
N TRP A 142 14.18 -11.20 -3.82
CA TRP A 142 14.62 -9.84 -4.17
C TRP A 142 14.67 -9.58 -5.67
N GLU A 143 14.77 -10.61 -6.48
CA GLU A 143 14.72 -10.52 -7.95
C GLU A 143 13.39 -9.97 -8.48
N ARG A 144 12.32 -10.03 -7.67
CA ARG A 144 10.99 -9.50 -8.01
C ARG A 144 10.86 -7.98 -7.85
N PHE A 145 11.86 -7.32 -7.25
CA PHE A 145 11.81 -5.90 -6.89
C PHE A 145 12.88 -5.09 -7.61
N HIS A 146 12.48 -3.96 -8.19
CA HIS A 146 13.41 -3.05 -8.90
C HIS A 146 14.56 -2.53 -8.01
N GLY A 147 14.32 -2.40 -6.71
CA GLY A 147 15.35 -1.98 -5.76
C GLY A 147 16.30 -3.08 -5.32
N GLY A 148 16.03 -4.34 -5.72
CA GLY A 148 16.74 -5.50 -5.17
C GLY A 148 16.60 -5.58 -3.64
N LYS A 149 17.52 -6.31 -3.00
CA LYS A 149 17.54 -6.47 -1.54
C LYS A 149 17.71 -5.13 -0.81
N GLU A 150 18.83 -4.48 -1.10
CA GLU A 150 19.22 -3.25 -0.40
C GLU A 150 18.18 -2.12 -0.58
N GLY A 151 17.72 -1.89 -1.81
CA GLY A 151 16.72 -0.85 -2.08
C GLY A 151 15.36 -1.16 -1.44
N THR A 152 14.94 -2.42 -1.40
CA THR A 152 13.67 -2.81 -0.78
C THR A 152 13.73 -2.64 0.73
N LEU A 153 14.77 -3.12 1.40
CA LEU A 153 14.93 -2.99 2.84
C LEU A 153 15.10 -1.51 3.25
N TRP A 154 15.92 -0.75 2.51
CA TRP A 154 16.02 0.69 2.69
C TRP A 154 14.65 1.39 2.61
N TYR A 155 13.84 1.03 1.63
CA TYR A 155 12.53 1.67 1.43
C TYR A 155 11.59 1.41 2.62
N TYR A 156 11.46 0.15 3.05
CA TYR A 156 10.59 -0.18 4.18
C TYR A 156 11.08 0.44 5.49
N ARG A 157 12.38 0.45 5.75
CA ARG A 157 12.94 1.10 6.93
C ARG A 157 12.68 2.61 6.91
N SER A 158 12.92 3.26 5.78
CA SER A 158 12.66 4.69 5.63
C SER A 158 11.18 5.05 5.79
N LEU A 159 10.27 4.18 5.35
CA LEU A 159 8.83 4.35 5.58
C LEU A 159 8.49 4.27 7.07
N VAL A 160 8.96 3.25 7.77
CA VAL A 160 8.76 3.12 9.23
C VAL A 160 9.24 4.38 9.95
N ASP A 161 10.46 4.84 9.63
CA ASP A 161 11.03 6.05 10.23
C ASP A 161 10.18 7.31 9.92
N ALA A 162 9.58 7.38 8.73
CA ALA A 162 8.69 8.48 8.34
C ALA A 162 7.34 8.43 9.08
N PHE A 163 6.72 7.25 9.22
CA PHE A 163 5.50 7.08 10.00
C PHE A 163 5.71 7.41 11.48
N LEU A 164 6.81 6.96 12.08
CA LEU A 164 7.15 7.22 13.48
C LEU A 164 7.36 8.70 13.79
N LYS A 165 7.80 9.50 12.82
CA LYS A 165 7.91 10.97 12.97
C LYS A 165 6.54 11.65 13.09
N ASN A 166 5.49 11.04 12.58
CA ASN A 166 4.13 11.57 12.65
C ASN A 166 3.46 11.15 13.96
N GLN A 167 3.19 9.87 14.11
CA GLN A 167 2.58 9.30 15.31
C GLN A 167 2.86 7.80 15.44
N LEU A 168 3.20 7.38 16.65
CA LEU A 168 3.24 5.96 17.00
C LEU A 168 1.80 5.46 17.21
N THR A 169 1.31 4.67 16.24
CA THR A 169 0.02 3.98 16.36
C THR A 169 0.24 2.47 16.45
N PRO A 170 -0.72 1.67 16.97
CA PRO A 170 -0.61 0.21 16.99
C PRO A 170 -0.33 -0.40 15.60
N LEU A 171 -0.86 0.19 14.53
CA LEU A 171 -0.58 -0.24 13.15
C LEU A 171 0.88 0.02 12.76
N VAL A 172 1.42 1.19 13.11
CA VAL A 172 2.83 1.55 12.83
C VAL A 172 3.78 0.69 13.67
N GLU A 173 3.44 0.36 14.91
CA GLU A 173 4.21 -0.59 15.75
C GLU A 173 4.27 -1.97 15.11
N GLU A 174 3.14 -2.46 14.58
CA GLU A 174 3.09 -3.74 13.88
C GLU A 174 3.91 -3.71 12.59
N LEU A 175 3.83 -2.62 11.81
CA LEU A 175 4.64 -2.43 10.61
C LEU A 175 6.15 -2.46 10.95
N GLU A 176 6.55 -1.72 12.00
CA GLU A 176 7.93 -1.69 12.48
C GLU A 176 8.42 -3.08 12.88
N ARG A 177 7.60 -3.83 13.64
CA ARG A 177 7.92 -5.18 14.07
C ARG A 177 8.18 -6.11 12.89
N VAL A 178 7.32 -6.09 11.87
CA VAL A 178 7.45 -6.96 10.69
C VAL A 178 8.64 -6.56 9.83
N VAL A 179 8.90 -5.26 9.67
CA VAL A 179 10.09 -4.76 8.94
C VAL A 179 11.37 -5.18 9.66
N SER A 180 11.44 -5.01 10.98
CA SER A 180 12.60 -5.43 11.78
C SER A 180 12.85 -6.94 11.70
N GLU A 181 11.80 -7.75 11.72
CA GLU A 181 11.93 -9.20 11.53
C GLU A 181 12.50 -9.54 10.15
N LEU A 182 12.01 -8.89 9.09
CA LEU A 182 12.51 -9.09 7.73
C LEU A 182 13.99 -8.69 7.62
N GLU A 183 14.40 -7.57 8.21
CA GLU A 183 15.80 -7.10 8.24
C GLU A 183 16.72 -8.11 8.93
N ILE A 184 16.31 -8.61 10.10
CA ILE A 184 17.06 -9.62 10.85
C ILE A 184 17.25 -10.89 10.03
N LEU A 185 16.18 -11.42 9.46
CA LEU A 185 16.24 -12.64 8.65
C LEU A 185 17.07 -12.46 7.36
N ALA A 186 16.99 -11.30 6.74
CA ALA A 186 17.76 -10.97 5.55
C ALA A 186 19.25 -10.63 5.86
N GLY A 187 19.64 -10.53 7.13
CA GLY A 187 21.00 -10.14 7.53
C GLY A 187 21.34 -8.70 7.18
N TYR A 188 20.31 -7.82 7.12
CA TYR A 188 20.51 -6.40 6.82
C TYR A 188 21.08 -5.69 8.04
N LYS A 189 22.24 -5.08 7.87
CA LYS A 189 22.88 -4.23 8.89
C LYS A 189 22.67 -2.77 8.51
N LYS A 190 22.16 -1.98 9.45
CA LYS A 190 22.09 -0.52 9.33
C LYS A 190 23.46 0.11 9.23
#